data_e1772b60b2fbf690a3ed6fa0030445c3
#
_entry.id   e1772b60b2fbf690a3ed6fa0030445c3
#
_cell.length_a   1.000
_cell.length_b   1.000
_cell.length_c   1.000
_cell.angle_alpha   90.00
_cell.angle_beta   90.00
_cell.angle_gamma   90.00
#
_symmetry.space_group_name_H-M   'P 1'
#
loop_
_entity.id
_entity.type
_entity.pdbx_description
1 polymer ?
#
loop_
_entity_poly.entity_id
_entity_poly.type
_entity_poly.pdbx_seq_one_letter_code
_entity_poly.pdbx_strand_id
1 'polypeptide(L)'
;MIKGKLSDMYRGWCIGDFEPSLLRTKDFEVGVLLHPKGEKWAAHYHKEGTEYNILVSGSMRVCDTELTAGDTFVIEPLEVADPTFHEDCTIVCIKVPSNTKDKYLV
;
A
#
# COMPACT_ATOMS: atom_id res chain seq x y z
N MET A 1 -27.63 -0.56 4.52
CA MET A 1 -26.24 -0.08 4.62
C MET A 1 -25.55 -0.73 5.81
N ILE A 2 -24.31 -1.12 5.64
CA ILE A 2 -23.50 -1.66 6.74
C ILE A 2 -22.39 -0.64 7.03
N LYS A 3 -22.33 -0.16 8.26
CA LYS A 3 -21.35 0.84 8.69
C LYS A 3 -20.21 0.17 9.48
N GLY A 4 -18.99 0.60 9.23
CA GLY A 4 -17.82 0.20 10.00
C GLY A 4 -16.81 1.34 10.09
N LYS A 5 -15.61 1.04 10.58
CA LYS A 5 -14.53 2.01 10.71
C LYS A 5 -13.25 1.44 10.10
N LEU A 6 -12.48 2.29 9.43
CA LEU A 6 -11.17 1.91 8.91
C LEU A 6 -10.24 1.39 10.01
N SER A 7 -10.34 1.95 11.21
CA SER A 7 -9.56 1.52 12.37
C SER A 7 -9.82 0.08 12.83
N ASP A 8 -10.92 -0.52 12.41
CA ASP A 8 -11.23 -1.92 12.69
C ASP A 8 -10.49 -2.88 11.74
N MET A 9 -9.94 -2.35 10.66
CA MET A 9 -9.21 -3.13 9.66
C MET A 9 -7.74 -3.29 10.04
N TYR A 10 -7.08 -4.31 9.49
CA TYR A 10 -5.68 -4.56 9.78
C TYR A 10 -4.80 -3.55 9.02
N ARG A 11 -4.22 -2.60 9.74
CA ARG A 11 -3.32 -1.56 9.21
C ARG A 11 -3.87 -0.80 8.00
N GLY A 12 -5.21 -0.64 7.94
CA GLY A 12 -5.85 0.05 6.83
C GLY A 12 -6.20 -0.82 5.62
N TRP A 13 -5.79 -2.09 5.61
CA TRP A 13 -6.18 -3.04 4.56
C TRP A 13 -7.63 -3.45 4.76
N CYS A 14 -8.49 -3.11 3.81
CA CYS A 14 -9.94 -3.21 3.97
C CYS A 14 -10.65 -4.13 2.97
N ILE A 15 -10.01 -4.54 1.90
CA ILE A 15 -10.52 -5.50 0.92
C ILE A 15 -9.37 -6.43 0.54
N GLY A 16 -9.63 -7.73 0.48
CA GLY A 16 -8.64 -8.71 0.05
C GLY A 16 -8.89 -10.10 0.63
N ASP A 17 -7.94 -11.00 0.43
CA ASP A 17 -8.03 -12.38 0.92
C ASP A 17 -7.54 -12.50 2.37
N PHE A 18 -8.24 -11.81 3.27
CA PHE A 18 -7.92 -11.75 4.70
C PHE A 18 -9.17 -11.37 5.51
N GLU A 19 -9.08 -11.53 6.83
CA GLU A 19 -10.10 -11.10 7.79
C GLU A 19 -9.47 -10.14 8.83
N PRO A 20 -10.17 -9.06 9.22
CA PRO A 20 -11.45 -8.61 8.68
C PRO A 20 -11.33 -8.00 7.29
N SER A 21 -12.40 -8.01 6.51
CA SER A 21 -12.44 -7.43 5.17
C SER A 21 -13.86 -6.99 4.83
N LEU A 22 -14.00 -5.89 4.09
CA LEU A 22 -15.30 -5.46 3.57
C LEU A 22 -15.79 -6.39 2.46
N LEU A 23 -14.86 -6.91 1.68
CA LEU A 23 -15.10 -7.91 0.64
C LEU A 23 -13.90 -8.85 0.62
N ARG A 24 -14.14 -10.12 0.93
CA ARG A 24 -13.06 -11.10 0.85
C ARG A 24 -12.92 -11.59 -0.57
N THR A 25 -11.76 -11.35 -1.15
CA THR A 25 -11.46 -11.73 -2.53
C THR A 25 -9.96 -11.99 -2.72
N LYS A 26 -9.65 -12.92 -3.62
CA LYS A 26 -8.28 -13.21 -4.07
C LYS A 26 -7.86 -12.36 -5.25
N ASP A 27 -8.79 -11.62 -5.86
CA ASP A 27 -8.54 -10.92 -7.10
C ASP A 27 -7.72 -9.64 -6.89
N PHE A 28 -7.90 -8.97 -5.74
CA PHE A 28 -7.17 -7.75 -5.42
C PHE A 28 -7.23 -7.46 -3.92
N GLU A 29 -6.34 -6.56 -3.46
CA GLU A 29 -6.39 -5.98 -2.12
C GLU A 29 -6.51 -4.47 -2.24
N VAL A 30 -7.21 -3.86 -1.29
CA VAL A 30 -7.30 -2.40 -1.18
C VAL A 30 -6.95 -2.00 0.24
N GLY A 31 -6.07 -1.02 0.36
CA GLY A 31 -5.70 -0.44 1.64
C GLY A 31 -5.70 1.08 1.59
N VAL A 32 -6.08 1.69 2.71
CA VAL A 32 -5.88 3.11 2.98
C VAL A 32 -4.81 3.17 4.05
N LEU A 33 -3.58 3.48 3.63
CA LEU A 33 -2.39 3.30 4.44
C LEU A 33 -1.90 4.64 4.97
N LEU A 34 -1.70 4.70 6.29
CA LEU A 34 -1.16 5.87 6.97
C LEU A 34 0.28 5.60 7.35
N HIS A 35 1.19 6.42 6.86
CA HIS A 35 2.62 6.31 7.15
C HIS A 35 3.10 7.60 7.81
N PRO A 36 3.50 7.58 9.08
CA PRO A 36 4.02 8.78 9.73
C PRO A 36 5.37 9.19 9.14
N LYS A 37 5.64 10.49 9.21
CA LYS A 37 6.92 11.06 8.81
C LYS A 37 8.09 10.28 9.42
N GLY A 38 9.06 9.94 8.59
CA GLY A 38 10.27 9.26 9.01
C GLY A 38 10.13 7.75 9.22
N GLU A 39 8.93 7.18 9.03
CA GLU A 39 8.76 5.73 9.06
C GLU A 39 9.68 5.09 8.04
N LYS A 40 10.38 4.05 8.45
CA LYS A 40 11.34 3.35 7.59
C LYS A 40 10.86 1.95 7.28
N TRP A 41 10.98 1.59 6.03
CA TRP A 41 10.70 0.25 5.54
C TRP A 41 11.95 -0.35 4.95
N ALA A 42 12.20 -1.62 5.26
CA ALA A 42 13.25 -2.36 4.60
C ALA A 42 12.93 -2.46 3.09
N ALA A 43 13.96 -2.35 2.27
CA ALA A 43 13.83 -2.54 0.83
C ALA A 43 13.24 -3.91 0.54
N HIS A 44 12.20 -3.95 -0.28
CA HIS A 44 11.45 -5.17 -0.56
C HIS A 44 10.88 -5.17 -1.99
N TYR A 45 10.43 -6.31 -2.43
CA TYR A 45 9.79 -6.49 -3.73
C TYR A 45 8.67 -7.53 -3.65
N HIS A 46 7.83 -7.55 -4.66
CA HIS A 46 6.79 -8.54 -4.87
C HIS A 46 7.12 -9.34 -6.13
N LYS A 47 6.83 -10.62 -6.13
CA LYS A 47 7.08 -11.48 -7.30
C LYS A 47 5.89 -11.53 -8.24
N GLU A 48 4.69 -11.47 -7.70
CA GLU A 48 3.44 -11.66 -8.41
C GLU A 48 2.63 -10.36 -8.53
N GLY A 49 2.55 -9.61 -7.44
CA GLY A 49 1.64 -8.48 -7.31
C GLY A 49 2.14 -7.20 -7.97
N THR A 50 1.20 -6.49 -8.56
CA THR A 50 1.37 -5.11 -9.02
C THR A 50 0.63 -4.19 -8.05
N GLU A 51 1.28 -3.11 -7.62
CA GLU A 51 0.68 -2.11 -6.75
C GLU A 51 0.31 -0.87 -7.53
N TYR A 52 -0.95 -0.49 -7.46
CA TYR A 52 -1.49 0.75 -8.00
C TYR A 52 -1.73 1.70 -6.84
N ASN A 53 -1.05 2.83 -6.79
CA ASN A 53 -1.01 3.71 -5.64
C ASN A 53 -1.46 5.12 -5.97
N ILE A 54 -2.13 5.75 -5.01
CA ILE A 54 -2.47 7.17 -5.05
C ILE A 54 -1.94 7.79 -3.77
N LEU A 55 -1.04 8.76 -3.87
CA LEU A 55 -0.61 9.56 -2.74
C LEU A 55 -1.65 10.64 -2.49
N VAL A 56 -2.50 10.44 -1.48
CA VAL A 56 -3.61 11.34 -1.16
C VAL A 56 -3.12 12.58 -0.45
N SER A 57 -2.17 12.41 0.48
CA SER A 57 -1.59 13.52 1.24
C SER A 57 -0.13 13.22 1.61
N GLY A 58 0.64 14.27 1.83
CA GLY A 58 2.04 14.18 2.21
C GLY A 58 3.00 14.24 1.04
N SER A 59 4.26 13.93 1.32
CA SER A 59 5.33 13.83 0.33
C SER A 59 6.25 12.69 0.69
N MET A 60 6.76 11.99 -0.32
CA MET A 60 7.58 10.81 -0.15
C MET A 60 8.49 10.58 -1.35
N ARG A 61 9.41 9.66 -1.18
CA ARG A 61 10.27 9.16 -2.25
C ARG A 61 10.18 7.64 -2.29
N VAL A 62 10.04 7.08 -3.46
CA VAL A 62 10.10 5.63 -3.69
C VAL A 62 10.63 5.36 -5.11
N CYS A 63 11.39 4.29 -5.28
CA CYS A 63 12.00 3.94 -6.59
C CYS A 63 12.72 5.14 -7.23
N ASP A 64 13.54 5.86 -6.43
CA ASP A 64 14.28 7.06 -6.86
C ASP A 64 13.42 8.19 -7.42
N THR A 65 12.14 8.23 -7.06
CA THR A 65 11.19 9.21 -7.56
C THR A 65 10.55 9.98 -6.40
N GLU A 66 10.61 11.30 -6.45
CA GLU A 66 9.92 12.18 -5.50
C GLU A 66 8.45 12.30 -5.87
N LEU A 67 7.58 12.15 -4.87
CA LEU A 67 6.13 12.18 -5.02
C LEU A 67 5.51 13.18 -4.07
N THR A 68 4.48 13.87 -4.54
CA THR A 68 3.67 14.80 -3.75
C THR A 68 2.20 14.44 -3.83
N ALA A 69 1.39 15.01 -2.94
CA ALA A 69 -0.04 14.74 -2.88
C ALA A 69 -0.70 14.90 -4.25
N GLY A 70 -1.51 13.93 -4.64
CA GLY A 70 -2.16 13.87 -5.94
C GLY A 70 -1.42 13.04 -6.98
N ASP A 71 -0.18 12.65 -6.71
CA ASP A 71 0.55 11.75 -7.62
C ASP A 71 0.03 10.33 -7.55
N THR A 72 0.08 9.66 -8.67
CA THR A 72 -0.18 8.22 -8.78
C THR A 72 1.10 7.51 -9.19
N PHE A 73 1.27 6.29 -8.70
CA PHE A 73 2.44 5.50 -9.07
C PHE A 73 2.12 4.01 -9.05
N VAL A 74 2.78 3.29 -9.94
CA VAL A 74 2.63 1.84 -10.09
C VAL A 74 3.97 1.18 -9.77
N ILE A 75 3.95 0.21 -8.88
CA ILE A 75 5.12 -0.62 -8.60
C ILE A 75 4.83 -2.00 -9.18
N GLU A 76 5.61 -2.36 -10.19
CA GLU A 76 5.48 -3.62 -10.90
C GLU A 76 6.19 -4.77 -10.19
N PRO A 77 5.86 -6.03 -10.52
CA PRO A 77 6.57 -7.16 -9.96
C PRO A 77 8.07 -7.04 -10.15
N LEU A 78 8.82 -7.43 -9.12
CA LEU A 78 10.29 -7.42 -9.04
C LEU A 78 10.92 -6.03 -8.89
N GLU A 79 10.16 -4.94 -8.97
CA GLU A 79 10.70 -3.64 -8.62
C GLU A 79 10.96 -3.55 -7.11
N VAL A 80 12.15 -3.12 -6.74
CA VAL A 80 12.52 -2.93 -5.35
C VAL A 80 11.96 -1.61 -4.85
N ALA A 81 11.11 -1.66 -3.84
CA ALA A 81 10.55 -0.48 -3.17
C ALA A 81 11.30 -0.21 -1.87
N ASP A 82 11.72 1.04 -1.72
CA ASP A 82 12.48 1.53 -0.57
C ASP A 82 11.95 2.92 -0.22
N PRO A 83 10.73 3.00 0.33
CA PRO A 83 10.07 4.28 0.55
C PRO A 83 10.70 5.09 1.68
N THR A 84 10.75 6.40 1.48
CA THR A 84 11.10 7.39 2.50
C THR A 84 9.95 8.38 2.60
N PHE A 85 9.42 8.56 3.80
CA PHE A 85 8.29 9.46 4.04
C PHE A 85 8.80 10.79 4.61
N HIS A 86 8.73 11.86 3.81
CA HIS A 86 9.20 13.20 4.20
C HIS A 86 8.21 13.90 5.13
N GLU A 87 6.93 13.52 5.04
CA GLU A 87 5.81 14.00 5.85
C GLU A 87 4.93 12.82 6.20
N ASP A 88 3.93 13.05 7.07
CA ASP A 88 2.87 12.06 7.25
C ASP A 88 2.16 11.86 5.92
N CYS A 89 2.07 10.62 5.47
CA CYS A 89 1.49 10.27 4.17
C CYS A 89 0.25 9.41 4.32
N THR A 90 -0.73 9.65 3.46
CA THR A 90 -1.87 8.77 3.25
C THR A 90 -1.82 8.25 1.83
N ILE A 91 -1.80 6.92 1.68
CA ILE A 91 -1.72 6.25 0.38
C ILE A 91 -2.93 5.34 0.24
N VAL A 92 -3.63 5.43 -0.89
CA VAL A 92 -4.57 4.38 -1.31
C VAL A 92 -3.78 3.42 -2.19
N CYS A 93 -3.71 2.17 -1.76
CA CYS A 93 -2.99 1.12 -2.48
C CYS A 93 -3.97 0.03 -2.93
N ILE A 94 -3.90 -0.33 -4.21
CA ILE A 94 -4.61 -1.46 -4.77
C ILE A 94 -3.56 -2.44 -5.27
N LYS A 95 -3.55 -3.65 -4.71
CA LYS A 95 -2.60 -4.68 -5.09
C LYS A 95 -3.32 -5.81 -5.81
N VAL A 96 -2.81 -6.25 -6.94
CA VAL A 96 -3.42 -7.27 -7.80
C VAL A 96 -2.37 -8.35 -8.09
N PRO A 97 -2.65 -9.62 -7.75
CA PRO A 97 -3.78 -10.17 -7.00
C PRO A 97 -3.65 -9.94 -5.49
N SER A 98 -4.65 -10.40 -4.72
CA SER A 98 -4.54 -10.44 -3.26
C SER A 98 -3.72 -11.65 -2.84
N ASN A 99 -2.45 -11.41 -2.52
CA ASN A 99 -1.56 -12.42 -1.97
C ASN A 99 -0.77 -11.80 -0.82
N THR A 100 -1.21 -12.05 0.40
CA THR A 100 -0.63 -11.45 1.61
C THR A 100 0.78 -11.96 1.94
N LYS A 101 1.25 -13.00 1.24
CA LYS A 101 2.57 -13.59 1.44
C LYS A 101 3.59 -13.15 0.40
N ASP A 102 3.17 -12.37 -0.59
CA ASP A 102 4.01 -11.95 -1.72
C ASP A 102 4.83 -10.70 -1.36
N LYS A 103 5.72 -10.86 -0.38
CA LYS A 103 6.66 -9.80 0.02
C LYS A 103 8.00 -10.43 0.37
N TYR A 104 9.06 -9.94 -0.26
CA TYR A 104 10.41 -10.46 -0.11
C TYR A 104 11.37 -9.34 0.20
N LEU A 105 12.23 -9.53 1.18
CA LEU A 105 13.30 -8.59 1.52
C LEU A 105 14.47 -8.74 0.56
N VAL A 106 15.10 -7.63 0.30
CA VAL A 106 16.32 -7.59 -0.51
C VAL A 106 17.52 -8.01 0.32
#